data_25d05b31ac28100ac2d053e7e67e3a03
#
_entry.id   25d05b31ac28100ac2d053e7e67e3a03
#
_cell.length_a   1.000
_cell.length_b   1.000
_cell.length_c   1.000
_cell.angle_alpha   90.00
_cell.angle_beta   90.00
_cell.angle_gamma   90.00
#
_symmetry.space_group_name_H-M   'P 1'
#
loop_
_entity.id
_entity.type
_entity.pdbx_description
1 polymer ?
#
loop_
_entity_poly.entity_id
_entity_poly.type
_entity_poly.pdbx_seq_one_letter_code
_entity_poly.pdbx_strand_id
1 'polypeptide(L)'
;TYCDRLPATYGGKARFNVMNAMAAAGAAFAQGAHLHDIRAGLTGFLPTWDSAPGRLNHIDVNGVHGFVDYAHNAAGLRALGEFLLSYLDGLTKSSHDIARRRCIGVVGTAGDRRDEDIIDLGRTAAEFFDVIIIREDKKRRGREVGEVAGLIAEGVSQQPNGRTRQTVTILDEVEAARHALSLANPGDVLAVMGDDMQAL
;
A
#
# COMPACT_ATOMS: atom_id res chain seq x y z
N THR A 1 24.19 5.41 9.83
CA THR A 1 22.92 6.16 9.67
C THR A 1 21.85 5.38 10.41
N TYR A 2 21.06 6.03 11.23
CA TYR A 2 19.91 5.41 11.88
C TYR A 2 18.77 5.31 10.88
N CYS A 3 18.10 4.15 10.81
CA CYS A 3 17.04 3.91 9.84
C CYS A 3 15.85 4.87 9.99
N ASP A 4 15.58 5.32 11.21
CA ASP A 4 14.53 6.30 11.53
C ASP A 4 14.76 7.70 10.92
N ARG A 5 16.01 7.99 10.51
CA ARG A 5 16.38 9.26 9.85
C ARG A 5 16.31 9.23 8.34
N LEU A 6 15.98 8.07 7.75
CA LEU A 6 15.80 7.94 6.30
C LEU A 6 14.35 8.27 5.95
N PRO A 7 14.08 9.32 5.14
CA PRO A 7 12.71 9.76 4.84
C PRO A 7 11.84 8.63 4.28
N ALA A 8 12.40 7.82 3.37
CA ALA A 8 11.69 6.70 2.76
C ALA A 8 11.23 5.61 3.73
N THR A 9 11.72 5.60 4.97
CA THR A 9 11.38 4.58 5.98
C THR A 9 10.24 5.01 6.90
N TYR A 10 9.77 6.25 6.80
CA TYR A 10 8.73 6.79 7.69
C TYR A 10 9.04 6.59 9.18
N GLY A 11 10.26 6.99 9.59
CA GLY A 11 10.72 6.79 10.96
C GLY A 11 10.99 5.33 11.32
N GLY A 12 11.36 4.49 10.33
CA GLY A 12 11.61 3.06 10.49
C GLY A 12 10.36 2.18 10.44
N LYS A 13 9.16 2.75 10.29
CA LYS A 13 7.90 2.00 10.20
C LYS A 13 7.77 1.18 8.92
N ALA A 14 8.24 1.72 7.79
CA ALA A 14 8.30 1.02 6.51
C ALA A 14 9.52 0.07 6.48
N ARG A 15 9.41 -1.09 7.14
CA ARG A 15 10.51 -2.07 7.26
C ARG A 15 11.04 -2.54 5.92
N PHE A 16 10.18 -2.72 4.92
CA PHE A 16 10.60 -3.09 3.58
C PHE A 16 11.49 -2.01 2.94
N ASN A 17 11.25 -0.73 3.21
CA ASN A 17 12.12 0.35 2.75
C ASN A 17 13.44 0.42 3.53
N VAL A 18 13.48 0.00 4.79
CA VAL A 18 14.74 -0.20 5.51
C VAL A 18 15.58 -1.27 4.81
N MET A 19 14.97 -2.40 4.43
CA MET A 19 15.65 -3.48 3.69
C MET A 19 16.11 -3.00 2.30
N ASN A 20 15.28 -2.25 1.58
CA ASN A 20 15.63 -1.66 0.29
C ASN A 20 16.82 -0.69 0.42
N ALA A 21 16.82 0.16 1.43
CA ALA A 21 17.93 1.09 1.70
C ALA A 21 19.23 0.34 2.04
N MET A 22 19.15 -0.75 2.79
CA MET A 22 20.32 -1.60 3.09
C MET A 22 20.87 -2.27 1.83
N ALA A 23 20.00 -2.80 0.98
CA ALA A 23 20.38 -3.42 -0.29
C ALA A 23 21.03 -2.39 -1.24
N ALA A 24 20.43 -1.20 -1.36
CA ALA A 24 20.96 -0.11 -2.17
C ALA A 24 22.36 0.36 -1.66
N ALA A 25 22.51 0.50 -0.33
CA ALA A 25 23.77 0.85 0.30
C ALA A 25 24.84 -0.21 0.02
N GLY A 26 24.51 -1.49 0.17
CA GLY A 26 25.41 -2.60 -0.11
C GLY A 26 25.85 -2.65 -1.57
N ALA A 27 24.90 -2.48 -2.50
CA ALA A 27 25.19 -2.44 -3.93
C ALA A 27 26.10 -1.25 -4.31
N ALA A 28 25.80 -0.05 -3.81
CA ALA A 28 26.61 1.14 -4.05
C ALA A 28 28.03 0.99 -3.48
N PHE A 29 28.16 0.45 -2.27
CA PHE A 29 29.45 0.18 -1.63
C PHE A 29 30.26 -0.83 -2.43
N ALA A 30 29.64 -1.91 -2.91
CA ALA A 30 30.29 -2.91 -3.76
C ALA A 30 30.77 -2.34 -5.11
N GLN A 31 30.14 -1.28 -5.61
CA GLN A 31 30.56 -0.54 -6.81
C GLN A 31 31.60 0.55 -6.51
N GLY A 32 32.09 0.66 -5.28
CA GLY A 32 33.15 1.59 -4.91
C GLY A 32 32.68 2.99 -4.49
N ALA A 33 31.38 3.19 -4.28
CA ALA A 33 30.90 4.47 -3.77
C ALA A 33 31.39 4.74 -2.33
N HIS A 34 31.73 5.99 -2.03
CA HIS A 34 32.17 6.35 -0.70
C HIS A 34 30.99 6.37 0.29
N LEU A 35 31.25 5.99 1.55
CA LEU A 35 30.23 5.96 2.60
C LEU A 35 29.54 7.31 2.82
N HIS A 36 30.26 8.42 2.58
CA HIS A 36 29.67 9.76 2.65
C HIS A 36 28.57 9.94 1.59
N ASP A 37 28.83 9.54 0.35
CA ASP A 37 27.91 9.70 -0.77
C ASP A 37 26.70 8.77 -0.61
N ILE A 38 26.93 7.54 -0.14
CA ILE A 38 25.86 6.59 0.19
C ILE A 38 24.93 7.18 1.27
N ARG A 39 25.48 7.77 2.32
CA ARG A 39 24.70 8.43 3.36
C ARG A 39 23.91 9.62 2.82
N ALA A 40 24.55 10.48 2.03
CA ALA A 40 23.91 11.63 1.42
C ALA A 40 22.74 11.20 0.51
N GLY A 41 22.94 10.20 -0.34
CA GLY A 41 21.90 9.64 -1.19
C GLY A 41 20.70 9.09 -0.39
N LEU A 42 20.98 8.28 0.64
CA LEU A 42 19.90 7.70 1.45
C LEU A 42 19.13 8.74 2.29
N THR A 43 19.81 9.74 2.82
CA THR A 43 19.15 10.78 3.63
C THR A 43 18.46 11.84 2.79
N GLY A 44 18.88 12.03 1.55
CA GLY A 44 18.26 12.97 0.60
C GLY A 44 17.15 12.36 -0.25
N PHE A 45 16.99 11.02 -0.25
CA PHE A 45 15.96 10.36 -1.05
C PHE A 45 14.57 10.50 -0.41
N LEU A 46 13.68 11.18 -1.11
CA LEU A 46 12.26 11.30 -0.79
C LEU A 46 11.47 10.51 -1.83
N PRO A 47 10.65 9.52 -1.44
CA PRO A 47 9.79 8.77 -2.36
C PRO A 47 8.57 9.63 -2.75
N THR A 48 8.81 10.66 -3.56
CA THR A 48 7.75 11.51 -4.11
C THR A 48 7.17 10.88 -5.37
N TRP A 49 6.04 11.41 -5.83
CA TRP A 49 5.45 11.01 -7.11
C TRP A 49 6.41 11.15 -8.29
N ASP A 50 7.21 12.22 -8.31
CA ASP A 50 8.17 12.48 -9.39
C ASP A 50 9.41 11.57 -9.34
N SER A 51 9.88 11.23 -8.13
CA SER A 51 11.12 10.44 -7.95
C SER A 51 10.91 8.92 -8.00
N ALA A 52 9.76 8.46 -7.51
CA ALA A 52 9.44 7.03 -7.42
C ALA A 52 7.89 6.82 -7.43
N PRO A 53 7.22 7.02 -8.58
CA PRO A 53 5.77 6.89 -8.67
C PRO A 53 5.32 5.47 -8.29
N GLY A 54 4.25 5.38 -7.48
CA GLY A 54 3.71 4.10 -6.99
C GLY A 54 4.61 3.36 -6.00
N ARG A 55 5.52 4.06 -5.33
CA ARG A 55 6.39 3.46 -4.31
C ARG A 55 6.19 4.16 -2.96
N LEU A 56 5.09 3.77 -2.29
CA LEU A 56 4.67 4.33 -0.99
C LEU A 56 4.58 5.88 -1.02
N ASN A 57 4.00 6.43 -2.09
CA ASN A 57 3.81 7.88 -2.20
C ASN A 57 2.71 8.32 -1.24
N HIS A 58 3.05 9.26 -0.36
CA HIS A 58 2.11 9.82 0.61
C HIS A 58 1.47 11.10 0.06
N ILE A 59 0.14 11.18 0.17
CA ILE A 59 -0.68 12.32 -0.24
C ILE A 59 -1.65 12.60 0.91
N ASP A 60 -1.72 13.84 1.39
CA ASP A 60 -2.75 14.27 2.33
C ASP A 60 -3.90 14.95 1.57
N VAL A 61 -5.10 14.45 1.75
CA VAL A 61 -6.31 15.04 1.14
C VAL A 61 -7.32 15.32 2.25
N ASN A 62 -7.44 16.57 2.64
CA ASN A 62 -8.39 17.02 3.68
C ASN A 62 -8.25 16.24 5.01
N GLY A 63 -7.01 15.92 5.39
CA GLY A 63 -6.70 15.15 6.60
C GLY A 63 -6.86 13.63 6.47
N VAL A 64 -7.13 13.12 5.28
CA VAL A 64 -7.02 11.69 4.94
C VAL A 64 -5.59 11.40 4.48
N HIS A 65 -4.93 10.45 5.13
CA HIS A 65 -3.57 10.04 4.78
C HIS A 65 -3.59 8.98 3.67
N GLY A 66 -3.45 9.43 2.41
CA GLY A 66 -3.39 8.58 1.24
C GLY A 66 -1.99 8.02 0.99
N PHE A 67 -1.89 6.74 0.66
CA PHE A 67 -0.66 6.08 0.21
C PHE A 67 -0.93 5.37 -1.12
N VAL A 68 -0.09 5.63 -2.11
CA VAL A 68 -0.12 4.92 -3.39
C VAL A 68 1.09 4.00 -3.47
N ASP A 69 0.85 2.71 -3.69
CA ASP A 69 1.89 1.70 -3.79
C ASP A 69 1.58 0.66 -4.88
N TYR A 70 2.60 0.04 -5.41
CA TYR A 70 2.51 -0.99 -6.45
C TYR A 70 2.44 -2.42 -5.86
N ALA A 71 2.05 -2.58 -4.61
CA ALA A 71 1.88 -3.89 -4.00
C ALA A 71 0.86 -4.72 -4.81
N HIS A 72 1.27 -5.88 -5.34
CA HIS A 72 0.49 -6.68 -6.29
C HIS A 72 0.48 -8.18 -5.95
N ASN A 73 0.93 -8.55 -4.77
CA ASN A 73 0.91 -9.92 -4.24
C ASN A 73 0.74 -9.91 -2.71
N ALA A 74 0.40 -11.05 -2.14
CA ALA A 74 0.12 -11.18 -0.70
C ALA A 74 1.30 -10.73 0.18
N ALA A 75 2.55 -11.05 -0.20
CA ALA A 75 3.72 -10.66 0.58
C ALA A 75 3.95 -9.14 0.59
N GLY A 76 3.83 -8.50 -0.59
CA GLY A 76 3.91 -7.04 -0.71
C GLY A 76 2.78 -6.34 0.04
N LEU A 77 1.55 -6.86 -0.08
CA LEU A 77 0.40 -6.33 0.64
C LEU A 77 0.54 -6.48 2.15
N ARG A 78 1.07 -7.59 2.64
CA ARG A 78 1.35 -7.80 4.07
C ARG A 78 2.34 -6.77 4.59
N ALA A 79 3.45 -6.56 3.87
CA ALA A 79 4.44 -5.56 4.25
C ALA A 79 3.88 -4.12 4.25
N LEU A 80 3.06 -3.78 3.25
CA LEU A 80 2.33 -2.51 3.19
C LEU A 80 1.33 -2.40 4.35
N GLY A 81 0.52 -3.43 4.60
CA GLY A 81 -0.48 -3.47 5.66
C GLY A 81 0.11 -3.28 7.05
N GLU A 82 1.22 -3.95 7.36
CA GLU A 82 1.97 -3.76 8.61
C GLU A 82 2.44 -2.32 8.78
N PHE A 83 2.94 -1.71 7.71
CA PHE A 83 3.30 -0.30 7.71
C PHE A 83 2.10 0.61 7.99
N LEU A 84 0.98 0.42 7.26
CA LEU A 84 -0.22 1.24 7.39
C LEU A 84 -0.80 1.19 8.80
N LEU A 85 -0.87 0.01 9.41
CA LEU A 85 -1.34 -0.13 10.79
C LEU A 85 -0.39 0.52 11.80
N SER A 86 0.92 0.40 11.61
CA SER A 86 1.92 1.09 12.43
C SER A 86 1.85 2.61 12.27
N TYR A 87 1.55 3.09 11.07
CA TYR A 87 1.35 4.50 10.78
C TYR A 87 0.09 5.02 11.48
N LEU A 88 -1.03 4.32 11.32
CA LEU A 88 -2.32 4.62 11.95
C LEU A 88 -2.23 4.67 13.48
N ASP A 89 -1.53 3.70 14.09
CA ASP A 89 -1.28 3.66 15.54
C ASP A 89 -0.48 4.90 16.01
N GLY A 90 0.50 5.32 15.22
CA GLY A 90 1.25 6.55 15.48
C GLY A 90 0.38 7.80 15.48
N LEU A 91 -0.56 7.92 14.55
CA LEU A 91 -1.52 9.02 14.49
C LEU A 91 -2.47 9.02 15.70
N THR A 92 -2.93 7.84 16.12
CA THR A 92 -3.84 7.69 17.26
C THR A 92 -3.19 8.10 18.57
N LYS A 93 -1.91 7.77 18.77
CA LYS A 93 -1.15 8.17 19.98
C LYS A 93 -0.88 9.67 20.04
N SER A 94 -0.87 10.35 18.91
CA SER A 94 -0.56 11.79 18.81
C SER A 94 -1.78 12.70 18.96
N SER A 95 -2.99 12.15 18.97
CA SER A 95 -4.23 12.94 19.05
C SER A 95 -5.06 12.55 20.27
N HIS A 96 -5.75 13.55 20.85
CA HIS A 96 -6.73 13.35 21.92
C HIS A 96 -8.09 12.89 21.39
N ASP A 97 -8.24 12.75 20.08
CA ASP A 97 -9.49 12.33 19.46
C ASP A 97 -9.61 10.80 19.48
N ILE A 98 -10.63 10.30 20.17
CA ILE A 98 -10.90 8.88 20.41
C ILE A 98 -11.64 8.24 19.22
N ALA A 99 -11.97 9.00 18.17
CA ALA A 99 -12.64 8.45 17.00
C ALA A 99 -11.83 7.31 16.39
N ARG A 100 -12.47 6.18 16.17
CA ARG A 100 -11.82 5.01 15.57
C ARG A 100 -11.44 5.32 14.13
N ARG A 101 -10.16 5.50 13.89
CA ARG A 101 -9.59 5.68 12.55
C ARG A 101 -9.58 4.35 11.80
N ARG A 102 -9.85 4.41 10.51
CA ARG A 102 -9.94 3.22 9.65
C ARG A 102 -8.76 3.13 8.70
N CYS A 103 -8.46 1.90 8.31
CA CYS A 103 -7.58 1.61 7.21
C CYS A 103 -8.44 1.16 6.02
N ILE A 104 -8.41 1.90 4.91
CA ILE A 104 -9.20 1.67 3.70
C ILE A 104 -8.25 1.22 2.60
N GLY A 105 -8.56 0.14 1.88
CA GLY A 105 -7.71 -0.39 0.81
C GLY A 105 -8.44 -0.46 -0.52
N VAL A 106 -7.82 0.07 -1.59
CA VAL A 106 -8.18 -0.22 -2.98
C VAL A 106 -7.26 -1.32 -3.46
N VAL A 107 -7.80 -2.52 -3.69
CA VAL A 107 -7.05 -3.76 -3.88
C VAL A 107 -7.29 -4.31 -5.28
N GLY A 108 -6.21 -4.65 -5.97
CA GLY A 108 -6.25 -5.31 -7.26
C GLY A 108 -4.92 -5.97 -7.59
N THR A 109 -4.93 -6.83 -8.60
CA THR A 109 -3.71 -7.49 -9.10
C THR A 109 -3.85 -7.87 -10.57
N ALA A 110 -2.71 -8.21 -11.19
CA ALA A 110 -2.66 -8.64 -12.57
C ALA A 110 -3.33 -10.01 -12.78
N GLY A 111 -4.04 -10.18 -13.90
CA GLY A 111 -4.79 -11.40 -14.22
C GLY A 111 -3.95 -12.62 -14.60
N ASP A 112 -2.65 -12.47 -14.86
CA ASP A 112 -1.73 -13.58 -15.16
C ASP A 112 -1.22 -14.33 -13.92
N ARG A 113 -1.77 -14.02 -12.74
CA ARG A 113 -1.48 -14.74 -11.50
C ARG A 113 -2.33 -16.01 -11.39
N ARG A 114 -1.84 -17.00 -10.63
CA ARG A 114 -2.63 -18.19 -10.30
C ARG A 114 -3.81 -17.80 -9.40
N ASP A 115 -4.92 -18.52 -9.48
CA ASP A 115 -6.11 -18.27 -8.67
C ASP A 115 -5.80 -18.25 -7.19
N GLU A 116 -4.99 -19.21 -6.72
CA GLU A 116 -4.56 -19.32 -5.32
C GLU A 116 -3.81 -18.07 -4.83
N ASP A 117 -2.95 -17.48 -5.68
CA ASP A 117 -2.19 -16.26 -5.34
C ASP A 117 -3.12 -15.03 -5.27
N ILE A 118 -4.17 -14.99 -6.12
CA ILE A 118 -5.19 -13.92 -6.12
C ILE A 118 -6.09 -14.06 -4.88
N ILE A 119 -6.52 -15.27 -4.55
CA ILE A 119 -7.30 -15.56 -3.34
C ILE A 119 -6.49 -15.21 -2.09
N ASP A 120 -5.20 -15.55 -2.05
CA ASP A 120 -4.32 -15.24 -0.91
C ASP A 120 -4.11 -13.72 -0.73
N LEU A 121 -4.09 -12.97 -1.84
CA LEU A 121 -4.11 -11.50 -1.79
C LEU A 121 -5.38 -11.00 -1.08
N GLY A 122 -6.55 -11.56 -1.41
CA GLY A 122 -7.83 -11.22 -0.77
C GLY A 122 -7.83 -11.54 0.74
N ARG A 123 -7.35 -12.73 1.14
CA ARG A 123 -7.20 -13.11 2.55
C ARG A 123 -6.29 -12.11 3.28
N THR A 124 -5.15 -11.80 2.68
CA THR A 124 -4.20 -10.84 3.26
C THR A 124 -4.81 -9.45 3.38
N ALA A 125 -5.55 -8.97 2.38
CA ALA A 125 -6.26 -7.69 2.47
C ALA A 125 -7.21 -7.64 3.67
N ALA A 126 -7.94 -8.71 3.93
CA ALA A 126 -8.89 -8.79 5.03
C ALA A 126 -8.24 -8.70 6.42
N GLU A 127 -6.96 -9.00 6.55
CA GLU A 127 -6.22 -8.85 7.82
C GLU A 127 -5.95 -7.37 8.16
N PHE A 128 -5.81 -6.50 7.15
CA PHE A 128 -5.28 -5.14 7.34
C PHE A 128 -6.29 -4.02 7.14
N PHE A 129 -7.29 -4.20 6.27
CA PHE A 129 -8.23 -3.14 5.93
C PHE A 129 -9.59 -3.28 6.60
N ASP A 130 -10.12 -2.18 7.14
CA ASP A 130 -11.51 -2.11 7.65
C ASP A 130 -12.53 -2.06 6.50
N VAL A 131 -12.15 -1.42 5.38
CA VAL A 131 -12.94 -1.32 4.15
C VAL A 131 -12.05 -1.73 2.98
N ILE A 132 -12.57 -2.59 2.11
CA ILE A 132 -11.88 -3.03 0.89
C ILE A 132 -12.71 -2.64 -0.32
N ILE A 133 -12.09 -1.91 -1.25
CA ILE A 133 -12.62 -1.68 -2.58
C ILE A 133 -11.82 -2.54 -3.55
N ILE A 134 -12.45 -3.50 -4.19
CA ILE A 134 -11.82 -4.42 -5.13
C ILE A 134 -11.90 -3.82 -6.53
N ARG A 135 -10.77 -3.73 -7.22
CA ARG A 135 -10.68 -3.26 -8.59
C ARG A 135 -9.99 -4.29 -9.49
N GLU A 136 -9.99 -4.10 -10.80
CA GLU A 136 -9.25 -4.90 -11.77
C GLU A 136 -8.29 -4.06 -12.59
N ASP A 137 -7.18 -4.68 -13.04
CA ASP A 137 -6.30 -4.08 -14.03
C ASP A 137 -7.02 -4.00 -15.39
N LYS A 138 -6.86 -2.88 -16.10
CA LYS A 138 -7.39 -2.74 -17.47
C LYS A 138 -6.90 -3.85 -18.40
N LYS A 139 -5.65 -4.30 -18.22
CA LYS A 139 -5.04 -5.41 -18.94
C LYS A 139 -5.32 -6.73 -18.21
N ARG A 140 -6.46 -7.36 -18.48
CA ARG A 140 -6.91 -8.60 -17.84
C ARG A 140 -6.07 -9.84 -18.13
N ARG A 141 -5.18 -9.79 -19.12
CA ARG A 141 -4.22 -10.87 -19.46
C ARG A 141 -4.85 -12.25 -19.67
N GLY A 142 -6.00 -12.27 -20.37
CA GLY A 142 -6.71 -13.50 -20.73
C GLY A 142 -7.86 -13.90 -19.81
N ARG A 143 -8.11 -13.14 -18.73
CA ARG A 143 -9.25 -13.38 -17.86
C ARG A 143 -10.50 -12.61 -18.27
N GLU A 144 -11.66 -13.14 -17.90
CA GLU A 144 -12.95 -12.49 -18.11
C GLU A 144 -13.10 -11.28 -17.15
N VAL A 145 -14.03 -10.38 -17.50
CA VAL A 145 -14.38 -9.21 -16.68
C VAL A 145 -14.96 -9.67 -15.34
N GLY A 146 -14.40 -9.17 -14.25
CA GLY A 146 -14.86 -9.51 -12.90
C GLY A 146 -14.26 -10.79 -12.32
N GLU A 147 -13.51 -11.56 -13.10
CA GLU A 147 -12.94 -12.84 -12.65
C GLU A 147 -11.88 -12.63 -11.55
N VAL A 148 -10.95 -11.72 -11.77
CA VAL A 148 -9.91 -11.38 -10.77
C VAL A 148 -10.56 -10.80 -9.52
N ALA A 149 -11.51 -9.89 -9.70
CA ALA A 149 -12.22 -9.28 -8.57
C ALA A 149 -13.01 -10.32 -7.76
N GLY A 150 -13.60 -11.31 -8.43
CA GLY A 150 -14.30 -12.43 -7.79
C GLY A 150 -13.37 -13.27 -6.92
N LEU A 151 -12.17 -13.61 -7.42
CA LEU A 151 -11.17 -14.37 -6.67
C LEU A 151 -10.65 -13.59 -5.45
N ILE A 152 -10.43 -12.27 -5.58
CA ILE A 152 -10.07 -11.43 -4.44
C ILE A 152 -11.21 -11.43 -3.40
N ALA A 153 -12.47 -11.27 -3.83
CA ALA A 153 -13.63 -11.27 -2.96
C ALA A 153 -13.79 -12.63 -2.23
N GLU A 154 -13.53 -13.73 -2.94
CA GLU A 154 -13.49 -15.07 -2.34
C GLU A 154 -12.47 -15.12 -1.20
N GLY A 155 -11.24 -14.66 -1.46
CA GLY A 155 -10.19 -14.62 -0.44
C GLY A 155 -10.58 -13.78 0.79
N VAL A 156 -11.20 -12.61 0.58
CA VAL A 156 -11.73 -11.79 1.68
C VAL A 156 -12.77 -12.56 2.51
N SER A 157 -13.68 -13.28 1.86
CA SER A 157 -14.74 -14.05 2.53
C SER A 157 -14.20 -15.20 3.38
N GLN A 158 -13.05 -15.76 3.01
CA GLN A 158 -12.38 -16.85 3.72
C GLN A 158 -11.68 -16.38 5.01
N GLN A 159 -11.70 -15.08 5.31
CA GLN A 159 -11.07 -14.48 6.52
C GLN A 159 -12.12 -13.80 7.43
N PRO A 160 -13.09 -14.55 7.99
CA PRO A 160 -14.22 -13.98 8.74
C PRO A 160 -13.79 -13.26 10.03
N ASN A 161 -12.65 -13.64 10.60
CA ASN A 161 -12.06 -13.01 11.78
C ASN A 161 -11.10 -11.86 11.44
N GLY A 162 -11.01 -11.50 10.17
CA GLY A 162 -10.21 -10.39 9.69
C GLY A 162 -10.73 -9.04 10.19
N ARG A 163 -10.00 -8.00 9.84
CA ARG A 163 -10.34 -6.62 10.18
C ARG A 163 -11.52 -6.07 9.37
N THR A 164 -11.73 -6.59 8.15
CA THR A 164 -12.70 -6.09 7.17
C THR A 164 -14.13 -6.12 7.68
N ARG A 165 -14.82 -4.98 7.50
CA ARG A 165 -16.25 -4.78 7.84
C ARG A 165 -17.12 -4.47 6.61
N GLN A 166 -16.47 -4.04 5.51
CA GLN A 166 -17.14 -3.68 4.28
C GLN A 166 -16.27 -4.05 3.08
N THR A 167 -16.87 -4.65 2.07
CA THR A 167 -16.22 -4.94 0.78
C THR A 167 -17.12 -4.45 -0.34
N VAL A 168 -16.53 -3.73 -1.30
CA VAL A 168 -17.21 -3.20 -2.49
C VAL A 168 -16.39 -3.57 -3.71
N THR A 169 -17.03 -3.95 -4.82
CA THR A 169 -16.34 -4.20 -6.10
C THR A 169 -16.63 -3.06 -7.06
N ILE A 170 -15.58 -2.37 -7.50
CA ILE A 170 -15.61 -1.31 -8.51
C ILE A 170 -14.43 -1.58 -9.43
N LEU A 171 -14.69 -2.08 -10.64
CA LEU A 171 -13.64 -2.61 -11.50
C LEU A 171 -12.68 -1.55 -12.02
N ASP A 172 -13.16 -0.33 -12.29
CA ASP A 172 -12.31 0.78 -12.72
C ASP A 172 -11.47 1.32 -11.55
N GLU A 173 -10.16 1.45 -11.75
CA GLU A 173 -9.20 1.84 -10.73
C GLU A 173 -9.43 3.27 -10.22
N VAL A 174 -9.72 4.21 -11.12
CA VAL A 174 -9.94 5.62 -10.76
C VAL A 174 -11.26 5.80 -10.01
N GLU A 175 -12.31 5.13 -10.47
CA GLU A 175 -13.60 5.12 -9.80
C GLU A 175 -13.51 4.46 -8.42
N ALA A 176 -12.76 3.37 -8.30
CA ALA A 176 -12.50 2.70 -7.02
C ALA A 176 -11.75 3.63 -6.03
N ALA A 177 -10.72 4.34 -6.51
CA ALA A 177 -9.97 5.29 -5.69
C ALA A 177 -10.85 6.48 -5.26
N ARG A 178 -11.66 7.03 -6.16
CA ARG A 178 -12.63 8.11 -5.84
C ARG A 178 -13.65 7.66 -4.80
N HIS A 179 -14.19 6.45 -4.96
CA HIS A 179 -15.14 5.89 -4.01
C HIS A 179 -14.49 5.70 -2.63
N ALA A 180 -13.28 5.15 -2.58
CA ALA A 180 -12.52 4.99 -1.35
C ALA A 180 -12.32 6.33 -0.62
N LEU A 181 -11.92 7.36 -1.37
CA LEU A 181 -11.74 8.71 -0.83
C LEU A 181 -13.07 9.29 -0.32
N SER A 182 -14.20 9.05 -1.01
CA SER A 182 -15.52 9.52 -0.57
C SER A 182 -16.01 8.87 0.74
N LEU A 183 -15.52 7.68 1.06
CA LEU A 183 -15.83 6.98 2.31
C LEU A 183 -14.92 7.41 3.47
N ALA A 184 -13.76 7.99 3.17
CA ALA A 184 -12.75 8.31 4.16
C ALA A 184 -13.11 9.56 4.96
N ASN A 185 -12.76 9.54 6.25
CA ASN A 185 -12.87 10.69 7.14
C ASN A 185 -11.49 11.23 7.50
N PRO A 186 -11.37 12.50 7.92
CA PRO A 186 -10.10 13.01 8.43
C PRO A 186 -9.51 12.11 9.51
N GLY A 187 -8.22 11.77 9.36
CA GLY A 187 -7.51 10.83 10.20
C GLY A 187 -7.55 9.37 9.75
N ASP A 188 -8.40 8.99 8.79
CA ASP A 188 -8.32 7.66 8.17
C ASP A 188 -7.06 7.53 7.31
N VAL A 189 -6.62 6.29 7.14
CA VAL A 189 -5.53 5.91 6.24
C VAL A 189 -6.12 5.20 5.03
N LEU A 190 -5.81 5.69 3.83
CA LEU A 190 -6.25 5.13 2.55
C LEU A 190 -5.04 4.61 1.78
N ALA A 191 -5.06 3.35 1.36
CA ALA A 191 -4.06 2.79 0.46
C ALA A 191 -4.67 2.46 -0.89
N VAL A 192 -4.03 2.91 -1.96
CA VAL A 192 -4.38 2.57 -3.34
C VAL A 192 -3.25 1.72 -3.92
N MET A 193 -3.56 0.44 -4.20
CA MET A 193 -2.67 -0.42 -4.96
C MET A 193 -2.95 -0.20 -6.44
N GLY A 194 -2.16 0.68 -7.06
CA GLY A 194 -2.39 1.13 -8.42
C GLY A 194 -1.58 0.35 -9.46
N ASP A 195 -2.13 0.21 -10.67
CA ASP A 195 -1.45 -0.28 -11.88
C ASP A 195 -1.16 0.87 -12.85
N ASP A 196 -2.10 1.78 -13.02
CA ASP A 196 -2.02 2.94 -13.91
C ASP A 196 -1.67 4.22 -13.13
N MET A 197 -0.37 4.37 -12.80
CA MET A 197 0.12 5.52 -12.03
C MET A 197 -0.09 6.88 -12.71
N GLN A 198 -0.43 6.92 -14.01
CA GLN A 198 -0.73 8.18 -14.71
C GLN A 198 -2.20 8.57 -14.60
N ALA A 199 -3.06 7.62 -14.24
CA ALA A 199 -4.49 7.85 -14.11
C ALA A 199 -4.91 8.21 -12.66
N LEU A 200 -4.09 7.88 -11.66
CA LEU A 200 -4.29 8.18 -10.25
C LEU A 200 -3.77 9.58 -9.91
#